data_41f3db449f4b696d791cd590f177b366
#
_entry.id   41f3db449f4b696d791cd590f177b366
#
_cell.length_a   1.000
_cell.length_b   1.000
_cell.length_c   1.000
_cell.angle_alpha   90.00
_cell.angle_beta   90.00
_cell.angle_gamma   90.00
#
_symmetry.space_group_name_H-M   'P 1'
#
loop_
_entity.id
_entity.type
_entity.pdbx_description
1 polymer ?
#
loop_
_entity_poly.entity_id
_entity_poly.type
_entity_poly.pdbx_seq_one_letter_code
_entity_poly.pdbx_strand_id
1 'polypeptide(L)'
;MYKRQPVDIKFNFGGADEGNGGSEPPPINPDLSGLPEIGNIWNGGIVAGIENASSTGADILLMSLDEWSGFASDVRNIIQEEEADGWHLPTEEEAKVLHKTFSGSSLDELNETIEGLRNGDPLLDIEKRYVYDHNGSIYAFGFKTSSKFLQAGSTVKYKIRLVCSAHYDAG
;
A
#
# COMPACT_ATOMS: atom_id res chain seq x y z
N MET A 1 2.08 -15.50 12.64
CA MET A 1 2.21 -15.05 11.38
C MET A 1 3.18 -13.92 11.27
N TYR A 2 3.92 -13.86 10.25
CA TYR A 2 4.91 -12.83 10.09
C TYR A 2 4.25 -11.53 9.77
N LYS A 3 4.60 -10.47 10.46
CA LYS A 3 4.04 -9.21 10.20
C LYS A 3 4.99 -8.37 9.44
N ARG A 4 4.52 -7.68 8.45
CA ARG A 4 5.34 -6.79 7.70
C ARG A 4 5.08 -5.41 8.13
N GLN A 5 6.09 -4.73 8.55
CA GLN A 5 5.95 -3.39 9.00
C GLN A 5 6.73 -2.47 8.14
N PRO A 6 6.31 -1.27 8.01
CA PRO A 6 7.09 -0.28 7.30
C PRO A 6 8.28 0.00 8.11
N VAL A 7 9.42 -0.07 7.56
CA VAL A 7 10.54 0.21 8.32
C VAL A 7 10.80 1.61 8.26
N ASP A 8 11.58 2.07 9.11
CA ASP A 8 11.91 3.36 9.15
C ASP A 8 12.56 3.65 7.90
N ILE A 9 12.06 4.41 7.15
CA ILE A 9 12.53 4.66 5.98
C ILE A 9 13.69 5.41 5.84
N LYS A 10 14.64 5.18 6.39
CA LYS A 10 15.73 5.80 6.29
C LYS A 10 16.52 5.27 5.28
N PHE A 11 16.13 4.82 4.24
CA PHE A 11 16.89 4.35 3.31
C PHE A 11 17.68 5.36 2.87
N ASN A 12 18.81 5.36 2.87
CA ASN A 12 19.64 6.18 2.52
C ASN A 12 20.13 5.89 1.24
N PHE A 13 19.42 6.03 0.27
CA PHE A 13 19.89 5.74 -0.95
C PHE A 13 20.94 6.60 -1.28
N GLY A 14 20.89 7.70 -0.87
CA GLY A 14 21.87 8.53 -1.23
C GLY A 14 23.07 8.19 -0.71
N GLY A 15 22.96 7.78 0.34
CA GLY A 15 24.10 7.60 0.93
C GLY A 15 24.84 6.90 0.12
N ALA A 16 24.18 6.26 -0.43
CA ALA A 16 24.85 5.51 -1.07
C ALA A 16 25.64 6.19 -1.89
N ASP A 17 25.50 6.93 -2.12
CA ASP A 17 26.26 7.42 -2.96
C ASP A 17 27.01 8.27 -2.71
N GLU A 18 26.99 8.50 -1.98
CA GLU A 18 27.66 9.30 -1.75
C GLU A 18 28.75 9.24 -2.12
N GLY A 19 28.95 8.82 -2.14
CA GLY A 19 30.05 8.71 -2.38
C GLY A 19 30.48 9.16 -3.56
N ASN A 20 30.12 9.13 -4.17
CA ASN A 20 30.54 9.42 -5.19
C ASN A 20 30.51 10.44 -5.47
N GLY A 21 30.39 10.64 -5.12
CA GLY A 21 30.33 11.45 -5.56
C GLY A 21 30.45 12.46 -5.85
N GLY A 22 30.28 12.81 -5.57
CA GLY A 22 30.32 13.94 -5.65
C GLY A 22 30.41 14.53 -6.81
N SER A 23 30.82 14.12 -7.50
CA SER A 23 31.03 14.80 -8.51
C SER A 23 29.99 14.99 -9.41
N GLU A 24 28.99 14.51 -9.26
CA GLU A 24 28.06 14.56 -10.11
C GLU A 24 27.24 15.63 -10.12
N PRO A 25 26.95 16.21 -11.04
CA PRO A 25 26.07 17.27 -11.13
C PRO A 25 24.72 16.80 -10.94
N PRO A 26 23.95 17.50 -10.33
CA PRO A 26 22.66 17.11 -10.09
C PRO A 26 21.91 17.08 -11.34
N PRO A 27 21.15 16.16 -11.52
CA PRO A 27 20.43 16.06 -12.68
C PRO A 27 19.40 17.11 -12.75
N ILE A 28 19.03 17.51 -13.85
CA ILE A 28 18.09 18.42 -14.00
C ILE A 28 16.84 17.94 -13.51
N ASN A 29 16.48 16.77 -13.78
CA ASN A 29 15.36 16.27 -13.27
C ASN A 29 15.71 15.60 -12.12
N PRO A 30 14.96 15.45 -11.15
CA PRO A 30 15.27 14.72 -9.99
C PRO A 30 15.61 13.35 -10.46
N ASP A 31 16.60 12.81 -9.87
CA ASP A 31 16.93 11.48 -10.14
C ASP A 31 16.02 10.62 -9.38
N LEU A 32 14.99 10.14 -9.96
CA LEU A 32 14.07 9.28 -9.30
C LEU A 32 14.28 7.85 -9.68
N SER A 33 15.45 7.49 -10.11
CA SER A 33 15.69 6.12 -10.51
C SER A 33 15.49 5.14 -9.37
N GLY A 34 15.65 5.57 -8.14
CA GLY A 34 15.41 4.70 -7.01
C GLY A 34 13.99 4.75 -6.47
N LEU A 35 13.15 5.58 -7.07
CA LEU A 35 11.80 5.71 -6.59
C LEU A 35 11.05 4.42 -6.86
N PRO A 36 10.37 3.89 -5.87
CA PRO A 36 9.62 2.66 -6.09
C PRO A 36 8.49 2.88 -7.08
N GLU A 37 8.14 1.84 -7.79
CA GLU A 37 7.09 1.94 -8.79
C GLU A 37 5.81 1.31 -8.27
N ILE A 38 4.70 1.85 -8.73
CA ILE A 38 3.40 1.34 -8.32
C ILE A 38 3.29 -0.12 -8.70
N GLY A 39 2.80 -0.93 -7.80
CA GLY A 39 2.66 -2.37 -8.01
C GLY A 39 3.85 -3.19 -7.57
N ASN A 40 4.96 -2.55 -7.27
CA ASN A 40 6.13 -3.27 -6.81
C ASN A 40 6.17 -3.31 -5.29
N ILE A 41 7.06 -4.12 -4.76
CA ILE A 41 7.19 -4.25 -3.32
C ILE A 41 8.32 -3.35 -2.85
N TRP A 42 8.05 -2.57 -1.83
CA TRP A 42 9.05 -1.66 -1.28
C TRP A 42 8.76 -1.49 0.21
N ASN A 43 9.80 -1.54 0.97
CA ASN A 43 9.71 -1.27 2.41
C ASN A 43 8.65 -2.13 3.11
N GLY A 44 8.51 -3.36 2.67
CA GLY A 44 7.60 -4.29 3.33
C GLY A 44 6.17 -4.22 2.88
N GLY A 45 5.86 -3.42 1.88
CA GLY A 45 4.49 -3.28 1.41
C GLY A 45 4.42 -3.18 -0.09
N ILE A 46 3.21 -3.05 -0.59
CA ILE A 46 2.94 -2.92 -2.02
C ILE A 46 2.77 -1.43 -2.30
N VAL A 47 3.51 -0.92 -3.26
CA VAL A 47 3.42 0.50 -3.59
C VAL A 47 2.09 0.74 -4.31
N ALA A 48 1.21 1.49 -3.67
CA ALA A 48 -0.13 1.73 -4.20
C ALA A 48 -0.32 3.16 -4.69
N GLY A 49 0.51 4.08 -4.26
CA GLY A 49 0.39 5.47 -4.69
C GLY A 49 1.66 6.23 -4.43
N ILE A 50 1.91 7.23 -5.22
CA ILE A 50 3.08 8.09 -5.06
C ILE A 50 2.58 9.51 -5.14
N GLU A 51 2.84 10.29 -4.09
CA GLU A 51 2.36 11.64 -4.02
C GLU A 51 3.47 12.60 -3.66
N ASN A 52 3.26 13.83 -3.92
CA ASN A 52 4.19 14.89 -3.53
C ASN A 52 5.62 14.64 -4.01
N ALA A 53 5.75 14.09 -5.21
CA ALA A 53 7.06 13.80 -5.75
C ALA A 53 7.80 15.11 -6.03
N SER A 54 9.05 15.16 -5.62
CA SER A 54 9.86 16.35 -5.81
C SER A 54 11.30 15.93 -5.96
N SER A 55 12.18 16.90 -6.07
CA SER A 55 13.59 16.55 -6.21
C SER A 55 14.16 15.94 -4.94
N THR A 56 13.46 16.05 -3.82
CA THR A 56 13.98 15.51 -2.56
C THR A 56 13.30 14.23 -2.15
N GLY A 57 12.26 13.81 -2.84
CA GLY A 57 11.62 12.54 -2.48
C GLY A 57 10.16 12.53 -2.83
N ALA A 58 9.45 11.61 -2.23
CA ALA A 58 8.02 11.45 -2.49
C ALA A 58 7.37 10.74 -1.32
N ASP A 59 6.07 10.91 -1.21
CA ASP A 59 5.31 10.18 -0.21
C ASP A 59 4.72 8.96 -0.88
N ILE A 60 4.89 7.82 -0.26
CA ILE A 60 4.49 6.55 -0.85
C ILE A 60 3.37 5.98 -0.02
N LEU A 61 2.27 5.64 -0.69
CA LEU A 61 1.20 4.92 -0.02
C LEU A 61 1.46 3.44 -0.21
N LEU A 62 1.53 2.71 0.88
CA LEU A 62 1.77 1.28 0.85
C LEU A 62 0.53 0.51 1.26
N MET A 63 0.28 -0.60 0.61
CA MET A 63 -0.77 -1.53 0.99
C MET A 63 -0.11 -2.77 1.56
N SER A 64 -0.73 -3.38 2.56
CA SER A 64 -0.12 -4.52 3.24
C SER A 64 -0.05 -5.75 2.34
N LEU A 65 1.01 -6.52 2.48
CA LEU A 65 1.09 -7.83 1.85
C LEU A 65 0.25 -8.83 2.64
N ASP A 66 0.10 -8.60 3.91
CA ASP A 66 -0.76 -9.43 4.74
C ASP A 66 -2.21 -9.08 4.50
N GLU A 67 -3.07 -10.03 4.72
CA GLU A 67 -4.49 -9.84 4.53
C GLU A 67 -5.23 -10.54 5.65
N TRP A 68 -6.26 -9.92 6.13
CA TRP A 68 -7.09 -10.50 7.18
C TRP A 68 -8.52 -10.57 6.65
N SER A 69 -9.40 -11.22 7.39
CA SER A 69 -10.81 -11.24 7.00
C SER A 69 -11.68 -11.29 8.25
N GLY A 70 -12.86 -10.78 8.12
CA GLY A 70 -13.80 -10.80 9.23
C GLY A 70 -15.05 -10.01 8.94
N PHE A 71 -15.95 -10.00 9.93
CA PHE A 71 -17.15 -9.22 9.82
C PHE A 71 -16.82 -7.76 10.14
N ALA A 72 -17.62 -6.85 9.64
CA ALA A 72 -17.37 -5.43 9.86
C ALA A 72 -17.24 -5.10 11.35
N SER A 73 -18.02 -5.76 12.19
CA SER A 73 -17.98 -5.46 13.61
C SER A 73 -16.69 -5.92 14.28
N ASP A 74 -15.93 -6.80 13.64
CA ASP A 74 -14.71 -7.32 14.22
C ASP A 74 -13.45 -6.65 13.69
N VAL A 75 -13.58 -5.83 12.68
CA VAL A 75 -12.41 -5.29 11.98
C VAL A 75 -11.47 -4.56 12.93
N ARG A 76 -12.01 -3.71 13.79
CA ARG A 76 -11.15 -2.90 14.66
C ARG A 76 -10.33 -3.78 15.61
N ASN A 77 -10.92 -4.86 16.09
CA ASN A 77 -10.18 -5.76 16.96
C ASN A 77 -9.15 -6.56 16.18
N ILE A 78 -9.49 -6.95 14.95
CA ILE A 78 -8.57 -7.75 14.14
C ILE A 78 -7.29 -6.99 13.85
N ILE A 79 -7.38 -5.69 13.61
CA ILE A 79 -6.22 -4.94 13.18
C ILE A 79 -5.53 -4.19 14.30
N GLN A 80 -5.94 -4.42 15.55
CA GLN A 80 -5.45 -3.60 16.64
C GLN A 80 -3.93 -3.60 16.76
N GLU A 81 -3.30 -4.73 16.59
CA GLU A 81 -1.86 -4.79 16.71
C GLU A 81 -1.18 -4.07 15.56
N GLU A 82 -1.76 -4.19 14.38
CA GLU A 82 -1.16 -3.55 13.23
C GLU A 82 -1.29 -2.05 13.31
N GLU A 83 -2.35 -1.56 13.92
CA GLU A 83 -2.50 -0.11 14.09
C GLU A 83 -1.40 0.43 15.00
N ALA A 84 -0.98 -0.34 15.97
CA ALA A 84 0.11 0.09 16.84
C ALA A 84 1.42 0.20 16.06
N ASP A 85 1.53 -0.50 14.94
CA ASP A 85 2.71 -0.47 14.12
C ASP A 85 2.61 0.53 12.97
N GLY A 86 1.55 1.31 12.93
CA GLY A 86 1.43 2.36 11.91
C GLY A 86 0.57 2.02 10.73
N TRP A 87 0.06 0.81 10.66
CA TRP A 87 -0.84 0.43 9.58
C TRP A 87 -2.27 0.78 9.98
N HIS A 88 -3.08 1.19 9.04
CA HIS A 88 -4.46 1.55 9.35
C HIS A 88 -5.38 1.16 8.20
N LEU A 89 -6.68 1.18 8.46
CA LEU A 89 -7.63 0.95 7.40
C LEU A 89 -7.54 2.09 6.41
N PRO A 90 -7.70 1.82 5.14
CA PRO A 90 -7.71 2.92 4.18
C PRO A 90 -8.81 3.90 4.53
N THR A 91 -8.55 5.18 4.37
CA THR A 91 -9.60 6.17 4.40
C THR A 91 -10.35 6.08 3.08
N GLU A 92 -11.44 6.82 2.95
CA GLU A 92 -12.18 6.79 1.71
C GLU A 92 -11.30 7.21 0.54
N GLU A 93 -10.49 8.22 0.73
CA GLU A 93 -9.63 8.66 -0.36
C GLU A 93 -8.58 7.64 -0.68
N GLU A 94 -8.00 7.01 0.33
CA GLU A 94 -7.01 5.97 0.10
C GLU A 94 -7.64 4.76 -0.59
N ALA A 95 -8.87 4.41 -0.20
CA ALA A 95 -9.56 3.31 -0.84
C ALA A 95 -9.81 3.60 -2.31
N LYS A 96 -10.10 4.84 -2.64
CA LYS A 96 -10.29 5.22 -4.04
C LYS A 96 -8.98 5.13 -4.81
N VAL A 97 -7.86 5.45 -4.18
CA VAL A 97 -6.56 5.29 -4.81
C VAL A 97 -6.29 3.82 -5.08
N LEU A 98 -6.56 2.95 -4.11
CA LEU A 98 -6.35 1.53 -4.30
C LEU A 98 -7.20 0.99 -5.44
N HIS A 99 -8.46 1.40 -5.47
CA HIS A 99 -9.38 0.94 -6.50
C HIS A 99 -8.91 1.41 -7.87
N LYS A 100 -8.53 2.68 -7.97
CA LYS A 100 -8.12 3.21 -9.24
C LYS A 100 -6.84 2.56 -9.71
N THR A 101 -5.93 2.31 -8.81
CA THR A 101 -4.61 1.80 -9.15
C THR A 101 -4.66 0.34 -9.56
N PHE A 102 -5.47 -0.45 -8.87
CA PHE A 102 -5.41 -1.88 -9.03
C PHE A 102 -6.68 -2.52 -9.60
N SER A 103 -7.54 -1.78 -10.25
CA SER A 103 -8.71 -2.41 -10.82
C SER A 103 -8.38 -3.02 -12.17
N GLY A 104 -9.10 -4.04 -12.56
CA GLY A 104 -8.95 -4.65 -13.87
C GLY A 104 -7.64 -5.39 -14.01
N SER A 105 -6.95 -5.21 -15.14
CA SER A 105 -5.75 -5.98 -15.42
C SER A 105 -4.60 -5.60 -14.51
N SER A 106 -4.63 -4.41 -13.92
CA SER A 106 -3.58 -4.02 -12.98
C SER A 106 -3.58 -4.91 -11.76
N LEU A 107 -4.73 -5.42 -11.36
CA LEU A 107 -4.80 -6.33 -10.24
C LEU A 107 -4.13 -7.66 -10.59
N ASP A 108 -4.32 -8.12 -11.82
CA ASP A 108 -3.68 -9.36 -12.24
C ASP A 108 -2.16 -9.21 -12.23
N GLU A 109 -1.67 -8.07 -12.67
CA GLU A 109 -0.23 -7.82 -12.66
C GLU A 109 0.30 -7.77 -11.24
N LEU A 110 -0.44 -7.14 -10.35
CA LEU A 110 -0.03 -7.11 -8.95
C LEU A 110 0.02 -8.51 -8.37
N ASN A 111 -0.98 -9.31 -8.66
CA ASN A 111 -1.02 -10.66 -8.13
C ASN A 111 0.15 -11.50 -8.66
N GLU A 112 0.55 -11.27 -9.92
CA GLU A 112 1.72 -11.95 -10.43
C GLU A 112 2.98 -11.55 -9.67
N THR A 113 3.07 -10.28 -9.32
CA THR A 113 4.21 -9.81 -8.54
C THR A 113 4.24 -10.47 -7.17
N ILE A 114 3.09 -10.53 -6.51
CA ILE A 114 3.02 -11.15 -5.18
C ILE A 114 3.38 -12.62 -5.27
N GLU A 115 2.85 -13.29 -6.27
CA GLU A 115 3.11 -14.71 -6.42
C GLU A 115 4.57 -14.95 -6.71
N GLY A 116 5.20 -14.09 -7.45
CA GLY A 116 6.61 -14.22 -7.76
C GLY A 116 7.54 -14.08 -6.58
N LEU A 117 7.05 -13.50 -5.47
CA LEU A 117 7.87 -13.42 -4.28
C LEU A 117 8.02 -14.77 -3.60
N ARG A 118 7.10 -15.67 -3.85
CA ARG A 118 7.14 -17.03 -3.31
C ARG A 118 7.18 -17.06 -1.79
N ASN A 119 6.51 -16.11 -1.17
CA ASN A 119 6.45 -16.05 0.28
C ASN A 119 5.13 -16.57 0.84
N GLY A 120 4.22 -16.98 -0.02
CA GLY A 120 2.92 -17.44 0.44
C GLY A 120 1.98 -16.32 0.82
N ASP A 121 2.27 -15.10 0.43
CA ASP A 121 1.40 -13.98 0.74
C ASP A 121 0.09 -14.12 -0.04
N PRO A 122 -1.03 -13.75 0.55
CA PRO A 122 -2.31 -13.89 -0.13
C PRO A 122 -2.42 -12.97 -1.32
N LEU A 123 -3.06 -13.45 -2.36
CA LEU A 123 -3.32 -12.63 -3.53
C LEU A 123 -4.60 -11.84 -3.30
N LEU A 124 -4.75 -10.73 -4.01
CA LEU A 124 -5.98 -9.98 -3.94
C LEU A 124 -7.05 -10.69 -4.77
N ASP A 125 -8.27 -10.64 -4.30
CA ASP A 125 -9.35 -11.36 -4.95
C ASP A 125 -10.33 -10.35 -5.52
N ILE A 126 -10.44 -10.30 -6.84
CA ILE A 126 -11.30 -9.34 -7.50
C ILE A 126 -12.77 -9.58 -7.21
N GLU A 127 -13.11 -10.77 -6.73
CA GLU A 127 -14.50 -11.07 -6.42
C GLU A 127 -14.87 -10.70 -4.99
N LYS A 128 -13.92 -10.28 -4.19
CA LYS A 128 -14.18 -10.00 -2.79
C LYS A 128 -14.19 -8.51 -2.54
N ARG A 129 -14.76 -8.13 -1.39
CA ARG A 129 -14.79 -6.75 -1.02
C ARG A 129 -13.86 -6.49 0.15
N TYR A 130 -13.25 -5.32 0.13
CA TYR A 130 -12.24 -4.93 1.11
C TYR A 130 -12.78 -3.75 1.90
N VAL A 131 -12.46 -3.66 3.17
CA VAL A 131 -13.04 -2.63 4.04
C VAL A 131 -12.22 -1.37 4.07
N TYR A 132 -12.87 -0.25 4.31
CA TYR A 132 -12.19 1.02 4.54
C TYR A 132 -12.98 1.81 5.58
N ASP A 133 -12.36 2.86 6.10
CA ASP A 133 -12.96 3.67 7.12
C ASP A 133 -13.56 4.92 6.51
N HIS A 134 -14.85 5.13 6.75
CA HIS A 134 -15.51 6.34 6.28
C HIS A 134 -16.09 7.01 7.51
N ASN A 135 -15.41 8.03 7.99
CA ASN A 135 -15.86 8.80 9.16
C ASN A 135 -16.16 7.91 10.35
N GLY A 136 -15.34 6.92 10.58
CA GLY A 136 -15.51 6.03 11.73
C GLY A 136 -16.36 4.81 11.46
N SER A 137 -17.02 4.75 10.31
CA SER A 137 -17.85 3.59 9.97
C SER A 137 -17.12 2.70 8.98
N ILE A 138 -17.43 1.43 8.98
CA ILE A 138 -16.78 0.49 8.08
C ILE A 138 -17.58 0.42 6.78
N TYR A 139 -16.89 0.71 5.71
CA TYR A 139 -17.45 0.63 4.36
C TYR A 139 -16.63 -0.39 3.57
N ALA A 140 -17.08 -0.74 2.41
CA ALA A 140 -16.39 -1.75 1.61
C ALA A 140 -16.39 -1.39 0.14
N PHE A 141 -15.35 -1.83 -0.55
CA PHE A 141 -15.21 -1.63 -1.97
C PHE A 141 -14.56 -2.88 -2.56
N GLY A 142 -14.59 -3.01 -3.86
CA GLY A 142 -13.92 -4.12 -4.52
C GLY A 142 -13.01 -3.62 -5.60
N PHE A 143 -12.29 -4.53 -6.23
CA PHE A 143 -11.34 -4.15 -7.26
C PHE A 143 -11.87 -4.33 -8.68
N LYS A 144 -13.14 -4.67 -8.84
CA LYS A 144 -13.74 -4.62 -10.16
C LYS A 144 -13.90 -3.16 -10.54
N THR A 145 -13.72 -2.85 -11.82
CA THR A 145 -13.83 -1.47 -12.24
C THR A 145 -15.21 -0.89 -11.93
N SER A 146 -16.23 -1.73 -11.90
CA SER A 146 -17.58 -1.29 -11.62
C SER A 146 -17.93 -1.34 -10.15
N SER A 147 -16.98 -1.66 -9.29
CA SER A 147 -17.28 -1.81 -7.88
C SER A 147 -17.72 -0.51 -7.25
N LYS A 148 -18.68 -0.59 -6.34
CA LYS A 148 -19.19 0.57 -5.66
C LYS A 148 -18.65 0.62 -4.24
N PHE A 149 -18.64 1.82 -3.69
CA PHE A 149 -18.17 2.04 -2.32
C PHE A 149 -19.41 2.16 -1.46
N LEU A 150 -19.68 1.14 -0.65
CA LEU A 150 -20.91 1.05 0.11
C LEU A 150 -20.65 0.71 1.55
N GLN A 151 -21.57 1.07 2.41
CA GLN A 151 -21.45 0.70 3.81
C GLN A 151 -21.42 -0.81 3.94
N ALA A 152 -20.58 -1.32 4.83
CA ALA A 152 -20.43 -2.76 4.99
C ALA A 152 -21.66 -3.35 5.65
N GLY A 153 -22.07 -4.50 5.19
CA GLY A 153 -23.17 -5.21 5.80
C GLY A 153 -22.72 -5.95 7.05
N SER A 154 -23.67 -6.29 7.91
CA SER A 154 -23.34 -6.89 9.19
C SER A 154 -23.22 -8.41 9.13
N THR A 155 -23.67 -9.03 8.05
CA THR A 155 -23.68 -10.48 7.98
C THR A 155 -22.68 -11.04 6.96
N VAL A 156 -21.82 -10.19 6.43
CA VAL A 156 -20.89 -10.59 5.39
C VAL A 156 -19.46 -10.48 5.91
N LYS A 157 -18.62 -11.40 5.53
CA LYS A 157 -17.22 -11.30 5.87
C LYS A 157 -16.51 -10.56 4.75
N TYR A 158 -15.61 -9.72 5.13
CA TYR A 158 -14.87 -8.90 4.18
C TYR A 158 -13.39 -9.18 4.29
N LYS A 159 -12.66 -8.83 3.27
CA LYS A 159 -11.21 -8.88 3.32
C LYS A 159 -10.68 -7.59 3.88
N ILE A 160 -9.53 -7.63 4.49
CA ILE A 160 -8.92 -6.46 5.11
C ILE A 160 -7.50 -6.35 4.62
N ARG A 161 -7.19 -5.24 3.98
CA ARG A 161 -5.82 -4.86 3.68
C ARG A 161 -5.59 -3.50 4.29
N LEU A 162 -4.46 -3.31 4.91
CA LEU A 162 -4.17 -2.05 5.59
C LEU A 162 -3.23 -1.23 4.73
N VAL A 163 -3.15 0.05 5.04
CA VAL A 163 -2.25 0.94 4.33
C VAL A 163 -1.42 1.72 5.34
N CYS A 164 -0.33 2.25 4.88
CA CYS A 164 0.45 3.19 5.66
C CYS A 164 1.17 4.10 4.70
N SER A 165 1.64 5.21 5.20
CA SER A 165 2.41 6.16 4.39
C SER A 165 3.85 6.08 4.77
N ALA A 166 4.71 6.13 3.79
CA ALA A 166 6.13 6.12 4.02
C ALA A 166 6.76 7.16 3.10
N HIS A 167 7.87 7.70 3.49
CA HIS A 167 8.52 8.73 2.69
C HIS A 167 9.75 8.16 2.01
N TYR A 168 9.85 8.36 0.71
CA TYR A 168 11.02 8.00 -0.05
C TYR A 168 11.90 9.24 -0.08
N ASP A 169 13.14 9.10 0.35
CA ASP A 169 14.06 10.22 0.42
C ASP A 169 15.03 10.07 -0.74
N ALA A 170 15.01 11.00 -1.63
CA ALA A 170 15.86 10.93 -2.81
C ALA A 170 17.24 11.48 -2.56
N GLY A 171 17.49 11.98 -1.42
CA GLY A 171 18.84 12.43 -1.14
C GLY A 171 18.89 13.79 -0.70
#